data_4b91c3c55c6800632d6ef02fdb62eba3
#
_entry.id   4b91c3c55c6800632d6ef02fdb62eba3
#
_cell.length_a   1.000
_cell.length_b   1.000
_cell.length_c   1.000
_cell.angle_alpha   90.00
_cell.angle_beta   90.00
_cell.angle_gamma   90.00
#
_symmetry.space_group_name_H-M   'P 1'
#
loop_
_entity.id
_entity.type
_entity.pdbx_description
1 polymer ?
#
loop_
_entity_poly.entity_id
_entity_poly.type
_entity_poly.pdbx_seq_one_letter_code
_entity_poly.pdbx_strand_id
1 'polypeptide(L)'
;MTDPPYPVPRGWLDRYGWAIVRERVTSLVEESRSRIAFLCGSAENEADVRDLFDLIVCLVIDEDTLRHRLATRTTNAFGRHPEELAAALKWNPLMRAIYEGHGATLIDASKPLTDVVDDVVSVADAVREPRGDA
;
A
#
# COMPACT_ATOMS: atom_id res chain seq x y z
N MET A 1 -7.91 -8.13 17.40
CA MET A 1 -8.09 -6.79 16.82
C MET A 1 -9.50 -6.69 16.28
N THR A 2 -10.28 -5.77 16.76
CA THR A 2 -11.64 -5.54 16.29
C THR A 2 -11.60 -4.53 15.13
N ASP A 3 -12.36 -4.81 14.09
CA ASP A 3 -12.50 -3.86 12.99
C ASP A 3 -13.11 -2.55 13.51
N PRO A 4 -12.72 -1.42 12.90
CA PRO A 4 -13.29 -0.15 13.30
C PRO A 4 -14.80 -0.14 13.06
N PRO A 5 -15.57 0.51 13.93
CA PRO A 5 -16.99 0.71 13.69
C PRO A 5 -17.20 1.54 12.42
N TYR A 6 -18.27 1.26 11.69
CA TYR A 6 -18.62 2.04 10.51
C TYR A 6 -19.96 2.75 10.68
N PRO A 7 -20.06 4.04 10.35
CA PRO A 7 -18.98 4.93 9.94
C PRO A 7 -17.95 5.15 11.07
N VAL A 8 -16.70 5.35 10.69
CA VAL A 8 -15.61 5.55 11.66
C VAL A 8 -15.91 6.78 12.51
N PRO A 9 -15.93 6.67 13.86
CA PRO A 9 -16.22 7.80 14.71
C PRO A 9 -15.21 8.93 14.57
N ARG A 10 -15.66 10.15 14.83
CA ARG A 10 -14.78 11.33 14.80
C ARG A 10 -13.57 11.14 15.72
N GLY A 11 -12.38 11.41 15.18
CA GLY A 11 -11.11 11.26 15.92
C GLY A 11 -10.67 9.81 16.13
N TRP A 12 -11.40 8.83 15.60
CA TRP A 12 -11.00 7.43 15.72
C TRP A 12 -9.68 7.15 14.99
N LEU A 13 -9.53 7.69 13.79
CA LEU A 13 -8.31 7.54 12.98
C LEU A 13 -7.10 8.25 13.58
N ASP A 14 -7.32 9.21 14.48
CA ASP A 14 -6.22 9.87 15.21
C ASP A 14 -5.71 9.02 16.39
N ARG A 15 -6.51 8.06 16.84
CA ARG A 15 -6.20 7.23 18.00
C ARG A 15 -5.80 5.81 17.65
N TYR A 16 -6.29 5.31 16.53
CA TYR A 16 -6.12 3.91 16.13
C TYR A 16 -5.56 3.82 14.73
N GLY A 17 -4.66 2.92 14.53
CA GLY A 17 -4.08 2.61 13.24
C GLY A 17 -3.80 1.12 13.10
N TRP A 18 -3.50 0.72 11.90
CA TRP A 18 -3.10 -0.65 11.59
C TRP A 18 -1.60 -0.80 11.83
N ALA A 19 -1.23 -1.86 12.52
CA ALA A 19 0.18 -2.20 12.77
C ALA A 19 0.51 -3.59 12.22
N ILE A 20 1.68 -3.70 11.63
CA ILE A 20 2.23 -4.97 11.15
C ILE A 20 2.94 -5.67 12.31
N VAL A 21 2.73 -6.97 12.44
CA VAL A 21 3.48 -7.82 13.38
C VAL A 21 4.75 -8.33 12.67
N ARG A 22 5.90 -7.84 13.08
CA ARG A 22 7.19 -8.13 12.44
C ARG A 22 7.48 -9.63 12.31
N GLU A 23 7.18 -10.40 13.33
CA GLU A 23 7.43 -11.84 13.35
C GLU A 23 6.65 -12.58 12.26
N ARG A 24 5.44 -12.12 11.94
CA ARG A 24 4.64 -12.69 10.85
C ARG A 24 5.24 -12.39 9.49
N VAL A 25 5.78 -11.19 9.31
CA VAL A 25 6.46 -10.83 8.06
C VAL A 25 7.75 -11.62 7.91
N THR A 26 8.53 -11.78 8.98
CA THR A 26 9.73 -12.62 8.98
C THR A 26 9.42 -14.04 8.55
N SER A 27 8.36 -14.64 9.06
CA SER A 27 7.90 -15.97 8.65
C SER A 27 7.55 -16.04 7.18
N LEU A 28 6.85 -15.03 6.63
CA LEU A 28 6.53 -14.96 5.21
C LEU A 28 7.79 -14.86 4.34
N VAL A 29 8.78 -14.09 4.76
CA VAL A 29 10.06 -13.96 4.05
C VAL A 29 10.77 -15.32 3.99
N GLU A 30 10.79 -16.07 5.07
CA GLU A 30 11.39 -17.41 5.12
C GLU A 30 10.64 -18.39 4.20
N GLU A 31 9.31 -18.38 4.23
CA GLU A 31 8.48 -19.22 3.37
C GLU A 31 8.61 -18.87 1.88
N SER A 32 8.96 -17.62 1.56
CA SER A 32 9.03 -17.12 0.19
C SER A 32 10.39 -17.30 -0.49
N ARG A 33 11.35 -17.99 0.13
CA ARG A 33 12.73 -18.11 -0.41
C ARG A 33 12.83 -18.65 -1.83
N SER A 34 11.88 -19.49 -2.25
CA SER A 34 11.85 -20.08 -3.59
C SER A 34 10.82 -19.43 -4.53
N ARG A 35 10.11 -18.40 -4.08
CA ARG A 35 9.04 -17.74 -4.83
C ARG A 35 8.86 -16.31 -4.36
N ILE A 36 8.08 -15.54 -5.11
CA ILE A 36 7.75 -14.16 -4.74
C ILE A 36 6.56 -14.18 -3.78
N ALA A 37 6.68 -13.44 -2.66
CA ALA A 37 5.56 -13.13 -1.79
C ALA A 37 5.23 -11.64 -1.88
N PHE A 38 3.96 -11.31 -1.88
CA PHE A 38 3.47 -9.94 -1.91
C PHE A 38 2.74 -9.62 -0.61
N LEU A 39 3.14 -8.54 0.06
CA LEU A 39 2.40 -7.97 1.17
C LEU A 39 1.76 -6.67 0.69
N CYS A 40 0.44 -6.64 0.68
CA CYS A 40 -0.34 -5.49 0.19
C CYS A 40 -1.05 -4.80 1.34
N GLY A 41 -1.02 -3.49 1.36
CA GLY A 41 -1.67 -2.67 2.37
C GLY A 41 -0.77 -1.56 2.88
N SER A 42 -1.23 -0.89 3.91
CA SER A 42 -0.47 0.13 4.61
C SER A 42 -0.65 -0.02 6.12
N ALA A 43 0.36 0.37 6.87
CA ALA A 43 0.34 0.34 8.33
C ALA A 43 1.17 1.49 8.90
N GLU A 44 0.84 1.93 10.11
CA GLU A 44 1.57 3.04 10.75
C GLU A 44 3.04 2.71 11.03
N ASN A 45 3.33 1.45 11.34
CA ASN A 45 4.67 0.98 11.67
C ASN A 45 5.38 0.29 10.49
N GLU A 46 5.02 0.57 9.25
CA GLU A 46 5.61 -0.10 8.10
C GLU A 46 7.12 0.14 8.00
N ALA A 47 7.63 1.25 8.52
CA ALA A 47 9.05 1.52 8.59
C ALA A 47 9.84 0.48 9.40
N ASP A 48 9.20 -0.12 10.41
CA ASP A 48 9.82 -1.12 11.28
C ASP A 48 10.07 -2.47 10.59
N VAL A 49 9.40 -2.70 9.46
CA VAL A 49 9.54 -3.96 8.70
C VAL A 49 10.12 -3.76 7.29
N ARG A 50 10.41 -2.53 6.93
CA ARG A 50 10.87 -2.15 5.59
C ARG A 50 12.14 -2.89 5.17
N ASP A 51 13.02 -3.17 6.11
CA ASP A 51 14.27 -3.93 5.90
C ASP A 51 14.05 -5.39 5.47
N LEU A 52 12.85 -5.92 5.67
CA LEU A 52 12.52 -7.31 5.33
C LEU A 52 12.12 -7.50 3.86
N PHE A 53 11.91 -6.42 3.13
CA PHE A 53 11.45 -6.45 1.74
C PHE A 53 12.58 -6.19 0.75
N ASP A 54 12.60 -6.96 -0.33
CA ASP A 54 13.53 -6.75 -1.44
C ASP A 54 13.09 -5.60 -2.35
N LEU A 55 11.81 -5.32 -2.39
CA LEU A 55 11.21 -4.27 -3.21
C LEU A 55 10.01 -3.66 -2.47
N ILE A 56 9.93 -2.35 -2.51
CA ILE A 56 8.77 -1.60 -2.04
C ILE A 56 8.18 -0.86 -3.22
N VAL A 57 6.89 -1.06 -3.44
CA VAL A 57 6.13 -0.41 -4.50
C VAL A 57 5.09 0.52 -3.86
N CYS A 58 5.03 1.74 -4.33
CA CYS A 58 3.99 2.69 -3.97
C CYS A 58 3.08 2.93 -5.17
N LEU A 59 1.82 2.55 -5.03
CA LEU A 59 0.81 2.83 -6.04
C LEU A 59 0.34 4.28 -5.87
N VAL A 60 0.48 5.07 -6.92
CA VAL A 60 0.15 6.50 -6.89
C VAL A 60 -1.01 6.81 -7.82
N ILE A 61 -1.92 7.65 -7.38
CA ILE A 61 -3.05 8.16 -8.17
C ILE A 61 -3.20 9.66 -7.94
N ASP A 62 -3.79 10.35 -8.92
CA ASP A 62 -4.18 11.74 -8.75
C ASP A 62 -5.42 11.88 -7.86
N GLU A 63 -5.68 13.10 -7.41
CA GLU A 63 -6.80 13.40 -6.51
C GLU A 63 -8.15 13.09 -7.15
N ASP A 64 -8.34 13.45 -8.42
CA ASP A 64 -9.61 13.23 -9.11
C ASP A 64 -9.93 11.74 -9.25
N THR A 65 -8.93 10.92 -9.60
CA THR A 65 -9.05 9.47 -9.66
C THR A 65 -9.39 8.90 -8.29
N LEU A 66 -8.72 9.37 -7.24
CA LEU A 66 -8.98 8.94 -5.86
C LEU A 66 -10.42 9.24 -5.45
N ARG A 67 -10.88 10.47 -5.66
CA ARG A 67 -12.26 10.89 -5.37
C ARG A 67 -13.27 10.01 -6.10
N HIS A 68 -13.06 9.79 -7.39
CA HIS A 68 -13.95 8.99 -8.22
C HIS A 68 -14.02 7.53 -7.71
N ARG A 69 -12.88 6.91 -7.46
CA ARG A 69 -12.83 5.53 -6.99
C ARG A 69 -13.45 5.34 -5.62
N LEU A 70 -13.21 6.25 -4.69
CA LEU A 70 -13.82 6.19 -3.36
C LEU A 70 -15.34 6.37 -3.41
N ALA A 71 -15.84 7.20 -4.33
CA ALA A 71 -17.26 7.43 -4.50
C ALA A 71 -18.00 6.28 -5.18
N THR A 72 -17.34 5.55 -6.08
CA THR A 72 -17.99 4.57 -6.96
C THR A 72 -17.76 3.11 -6.58
N ARG A 73 -16.72 2.80 -5.83
CA ARG A 73 -16.45 1.40 -5.43
C ARG A 73 -17.56 0.85 -4.54
N THR A 74 -17.86 -0.43 -4.69
CA THR A 74 -18.93 -1.12 -3.96
C THR A 74 -18.42 -2.15 -2.94
N THR A 75 -17.14 -2.52 -3.03
CA THR A 75 -16.53 -3.55 -2.17
C THR A 75 -16.15 -3.06 -0.78
N ASN A 76 -15.98 -1.76 -0.61
CA ASN A 76 -15.59 -1.14 0.65
C ASN A 76 -16.19 0.27 0.71
N ALA A 77 -16.87 0.57 1.81
CA ALA A 77 -17.55 1.85 1.99
C ALA A 77 -16.64 2.96 2.53
N PHE A 78 -15.41 2.65 2.94
CA PHE A 78 -14.46 3.66 3.43
C PHE A 78 -14.21 4.75 2.38
N GLY A 79 -14.20 6.00 2.81
CA GLY A 79 -14.00 7.16 1.95
C GLY A 79 -15.30 7.80 1.44
N ARG A 80 -16.46 7.19 1.67
CA ARG A 80 -17.76 7.80 1.35
C ARG A 80 -18.17 8.84 2.37
N HIS A 81 -17.79 8.64 3.63
CA HIS A 81 -18.04 9.61 4.68
C HIS A 81 -17.10 10.81 4.52
N PRO A 82 -17.58 12.07 4.71
CA PRO A 82 -16.75 13.28 4.48
C PRO A 82 -15.42 13.30 5.25
N GLU A 83 -15.38 12.81 6.48
CA GLU A 83 -14.14 12.77 7.27
C GLU A 83 -13.15 11.75 6.73
N GLU A 84 -13.63 10.60 6.28
CA GLU A 84 -12.81 9.55 5.68
C GLU A 84 -12.23 10.01 4.33
N LEU A 85 -13.06 10.66 3.52
CA LEU A 85 -12.62 11.25 2.26
C LEU A 85 -11.56 12.32 2.48
N ALA A 86 -11.77 13.23 3.43
CA ALA A 86 -10.80 14.27 3.76
C ALA A 86 -9.46 13.68 4.21
N ALA A 87 -9.47 12.63 5.03
CA ALA A 87 -8.27 11.93 5.45
C ALA A 87 -7.54 11.28 4.26
N ALA A 88 -8.25 10.59 3.38
CA ALA A 88 -7.67 9.95 2.20
C ALA A 88 -7.01 10.97 1.27
N LEU A 89 -7.68 12.09 1.02
CA LEU A 89 -7.15 13.17 0.17
C LEU A 89 -5.92 13.85 0.77
N LYS A 90 -5.87 13.99 2.07
CA LYS A 90 -4.71 14.53 2.79
C LYS A 90 -3.51 13.59 2.72
N TRP A 91 -3.73 12.28 2.91
CA TRP A 91 -2.66 11.30 2.95
C TRP A 91 -2.09 10.99 1.58
N ASN A 92 -2.87 11.06 0.52
CA ASN A 92 -2.44 10.67 -0.82
C ASN A 92 -1.12 11.35 -1.26
N PRO A 93 -0.99 12.68 -1.27
CA PRO A 93 0.28 13.32 -1.65
C PRO A 93 1.39 13.11 -0.62
N LEU A 94 1.05 13.00 0.68
CA LEU A 94 2.04 12.77 1.74
C LEU A 94 2.67 11.39 1.62
N MET A 95 1.87 10.36 1.39
CA MET A 95 2.37 8.99 1.22
C MET A 95 3.27 8.87 0.01
N ARG A 96 2.90 9.49 -1.11
CA ARG A 96 3.75 9.53 -2.29
C ARG A 96 5.13 10.12 -1.96
N ALA A 97 5.17 11.27 -1.32
CA ALA A 97 6.44 11.94 -0.98
C ALA A 97 7.29 11.11 -0.02
N ILE A 98 6.68 10.50 0.98
CA ILE A 98 7.36 9.64 1.96
C ILE A 98 8.00 8.43 1.26
N TYR A 99 7.24 7.70 0.47
CA TYR A 99 7.73 6.50 -0.21
C TYR A 99 8.75 6.82 -1.28
N GLU A 100 8.58 7.91 -2.02
CA GLU A 100 9.57 8.39 -2.98
C GLU A 100 10.90 8.69 -2.29
N GLY A 101 10.86 9.36 -1.13
CA GLY A 101 12.04 9.64 -0.32
C GLY A 101 12.73 8.40 0.24
N HIS A 102 12.03 7.28 0.35
CA HIS A 102 12.59 5.99 0.79
C HIS A 102 13.03 5.08 -0.36
N GLY A 103 13.00 5.55 -1.60
CA GLY A 103 13.44 4.79 -2.74
C GLY A 103 12.44 3.75 -3.24
N ALA A 104 11.16 3.86 -2.87
CA ALA A 104 10.12 2.99 -3.41
C ALA A 104 9.95 3.20 -4.92
N THR A 105 9.60 2.13 -5.62
CA THR A 105 9.22 2.21 -7.02
C THR A 105 7.78 2.74 -7.10
N LEU A 106 7.59 3.87 -7.77
CA LEU A 106 6.27 4.46 -7.97
C LEU A 106 5.61 3.85 -9.21
N ILE A 107 4.37 3.40 -9.06
CA ILE A 107 3.56 2.86 -10.16
C ILE A 107 2.28 3.67 -10.25
N ASP A 108 1.97 4.15 -11.46
CA ASP A 108 0.72 4.83 -11.72
C ASP A 108 -0.45 3.85 -11.65
N ALA A 109 -1.28 4.00 -10.63
CA ALA A 109 -2.45 3.17 -10.39
C ALA A 109 -3.75 3.78 -10.93
N SER A 110 -3.69 4.85 -11.72
CA SER A 110 -4.86 5.43 -12.42
C SER A 110 -5.30 4.59 -13.62
N LYS A 111 -4.45 3.70 -14.10
CA LYS A 111 -4.71 2.77 -15.20
C LYS A 111 -5.70 1.67 -14.81
N PRO A 112 -6.22 0.90 -15.77
CA PRO A 112 -6.98 -0.31 -15.49
C PRO A 112 -6.21 -1.28 -14.59
N LEU A 113 -6.92 -2.01 -13.74
CA LEU A 113 -6.32 -2.91 -12.74
C LEU A 113 -5.34 -3.92 -13.36
N THR A 114 -5.67 -4.48 -14.52
CA THR A 114 -4.80 -5.44 -15.20
C THR A 114 -3.45 -4.83 -15.57
N ASP A 115 -3.43 -3.59 -16.03
CA ASP A 115 -2.19 -2.89 -16.38
C ASP A 115 -1.35 -2.57 -15.15
N VAL A 116 -2.01 -2.21 -14.04
CA VAL A 116 -1.31 -1.97 -12.76
C VAL A 116 -0.69 -3.27 -12.24
N VAL A 117 -1.40 -4.36 -12.29
CA VAL A 117 -0.88 -5.69 -11.90
C VAL A 117 0.31 -6.09 -12.76
N ASP A 118 0.22 -5.89 -14.08
CA ASP A 118 1.33 -6.18 -15.01
C ASP A 118 2.57 -5.35 -14.66
N ASP A 119 2.40 -4.08 -14.34
CA ASP A 119 3.51 -3.20 -13.92
C ASP A 119 4.15 -3.69 -12.61
N VAL A 120 3.34 -4.06 -11.62
CA VAL A 120 3.85 -4.59 -10.35
C VAL A 120 4.62 -5.90 -10.56
N VAL A 121 4.09 -6.81 -11.33
CA VAL A 121 4.75 -8.09 -11.65
C VAL A 121 6.06 -7.86 -12.40
N SER A 122 6.09 -6.93 -13.35
CA SER A 122 7.29 -6.60 -14.09
C SER A 122 8.42 -6.10 -13.21
N VAL A 123 8.14 -5.18 -12.28
CA VAL A 123 9.18 -4.68 -11.37
C VAL A 123 9.62 -5.73 -10.36
N ALA A 124 8.71 -6.60 -9.93
CA ALA A 124 9.03 -7.71 -9.03
C ALA A 124 9.94 -8.75 -9.72
N ASP A 125 9.65 -9.10 -10.96
CA ASP A 125 10.47 -10.02 -11.76
C ASP A 125 11.86 -9.45 -12.02
N ALA A 126 11.99 -8.16 -12.27
CA ALA A 126 13.27 -7.49 -12.47
C ALA A 126 14.18 -7.58 -11.25
N VAL A 127 13.62 -7.52 -10.04
CA VAL A 127 14.37 -7.66 -8.78
C VAL A 127 14.75 -9.13 -8.54
N ARG A 128 13.88 -10.07 -8.93
CA ARG A 128 14.10 -11.51 -8.76
C ARG A 128 15.16 -12.07 -9.71
N GLU A 129 15.27 -11.53 -10.92
CA GLU A 129 16.25 -12.01 -11.89
C GLU A 129 17.66 -11.86 -11.33
N PRO A 130 18.49 -12.94 -11.35
CA PRO A 130 19.87 -12.80 -10.97
C PRO A 130 20.52 -11.75 -11.88
N ARG A 131 21.18 -10.76 -11.28
CA ARG A 131 22.00 -9.82 -12.03
C ARG A 131 23.01 -10.65 -12.80
N GLY A 132 22.89 -10.62 -14.14
CA GLY A 132 23.85 -11.33 -14.97
C GLY A 132 25.26 -10.93 -14.55
N ASP A 133 26.12 -11.90 -14.39
CA ASP A 133 27.53 -11.66 -14.12
C ASP A 133 28.07 -10.79 -15.26
N ALA A 134 28.35 -9.56 -14.89
CA ALA A 134 29.00 -8.66 -15.83
C ALA A 134 30.47 -9.01 -15.93
#